data_9e31f4d789d0b1bdacdf693f4c6223e7
#
_entry.id   9e31f4d789d0b1bdacdf693f4c6223e7
#
_cell.length_a   1.000
_cell.length_b   1.000
_cell.length_c   1.000
_cell.angle_alpha   90.00
_cell.angle_beta   90.00
_cell.angle_gamma   90.00
#
_symmetry.space_group_name_H-M   'P 1'
#
loop_
_entity.id
_entity.type
_entity.pdbx_description
1 polymer ?
#
loop_
_entity_poly.entity_id
_entity_poly.type
_entity_poly.pdbx_seq_one_letter_code
_entity_poly.pdbx_strand_id
1 'polypeptide(L)'
;AAVAVAKCDALLARHFADHADDDVVLVTGDQVVTFDGSIREKPEDLAEARRFAASYGGASCGTTGCVVVHDVRTNRRHVEVHDARVDFGAFPPGLVDEILAADGDIVMACAGGLMVEHPLLAPHVAAVEGGVD
;
A
#
# COMPACT_ATOMS: atom_id res chain seq x y z
N ALA A 1 -9.17 1.76 7.20
CA ALA A 1 -9.34 0.88 8.37
C ALA A 1 -10.34 -0.25 8.08
N ALA A 2 -11.49 0.04 7.48
CA ALA A 2 -12.58 -0.95 7.27
C ALA A 2 -12.13 -2.20 6.50
N VAL A 3 -11.32 -2.05 5.44
CA VAL A 3 -10.83 -3.18 4.64
C VAL A 3 -9.88 -4.07 5.44
N ALA A 4 -8.96 -3.49 6.19
CA ALA A 4 -8.02 -4.26 7.02
C ALA A 4 -8.76 -5.03 8.14
N VAL A 5 -9.77 -4.42 8.74
CA VAL A 5 -10.64 -5.06 9.74
C VAL A 5 -11.44 -6.21 9.10
N ALA A 6 -12.04 -5.98 7.93
CA ALA A 6 -12.80 -7.00 7.20
C ALA A 6 -11.92 -8.21 6.82
N LYS A 7 -10.68 -7.97 6.41
CA LYS A 7 -9.70 -9.05 6.15
C LYS A 7 -9.44 -9.88 7.40
N CYS A 8 -9.25 -9.24 8.55
CA CYS A 8 -9.06 -9.93 9.82
C CYS A 8 -10.27 -10.76 10.19
N ASP A 9 -11.47 -10.19 10.11
CA ASP A 9 -12.73 -10.89 10.44
C ASP A 9 -12.96 -12.08 9.51
N ALA A 10 -12.66 -11.96 8.22
CA ALA A 10 -12.78 -13.04 7.26
C ALA A 10 -11.81 -14.21 7.57
N LEU A 11 -10.58 -13.90 7.96
CA LEU A 11 -9.60 -14.92 8.35
C LEU A 11 -10.00 -15.63 9.63
N LEU A 12 -10.49 -14.89 10.63
CA LEU A 12 -11.00 -15.46 11.88
C LEU A 12 -12.16 -16.42 11.61
N ALA A 13 -13.14 -16.01 10.81
CA ALA A 13 -14.30 -16.84 10.48
C ALA A 13 -13.90 -18.10 9.69
N ARG A 14 -12.93 -17.99 8.77
CA ARG A 14 -12.54 -19.10 7.89
C ARG A 14 -11.65 -20.12 8.56
N HIS A 15 -10.70 -19.68 9.39
CA HIS A 15 -9.61 -20.53 9.87
C HIS A 15 -9.60 -20.73 11.39
N PHE A 16 -10.26 -19.87 12.16
CA PHE A 16 -10.18 -19.85 13.62
C PHE A 16 -11.53 -19.94 14.32
N ALA A 17 -12.63 -20.19 13.59
CA ALA A 17 -13.95 -20.30 14.20
C ALA A 17 -14.02 -21.37 15.30
N ASP A 18 -13.32 -22.51 15.08
CA ASP A 18 -13.25 -23.64 16.01
C ASP A 18 -11.91 -23.73 16.77
N HIS A 19 -11.09 -22.68 16.70
CA HIS A 19 -9.72 -22.65 17.26
C HIS A 19 -9.48 -21.41 18.13
N ALA A 20 -10.50 -21.01 18.91
CA ALA A 20 -10.45 -19.80 19.74
C ALA A 20 -9.35 -19.81 20.82
N ASP A 21 -8.86 -20.99 21.19
CA ASP A 21 -7.82 -21.17 22.20
C ASP A 21 -6.40 -21.23 21.61
N ASP A 22 -6.26 -21.11 20.29
CA ASP A 22 -4.97 -21.14 19.63
C ASP A 22 -4.12 -19.92 19.99
N ASP A 23 -2.86 -20.16 20.32
CA ASP A 23 -1.88 -19.11 20.61
C ASP A 23 -1.33 -18.50 19.32
N VAL A 24 -2.19 -17.75 18.64
CA VAL A 24 -1.93 -17.14 17.33
C VAL A 24 -2.28 -15.67 17.38
N VAL A 25 -1.42 -14.87 16.76
CA VAL A 25 -1.68 -13.46 16.49
C VAL A 25 -1.88 -13.28 14.98
N LEU A 26 -3.02 -12.74 14.59
CA LEU A 26 -3.29 -12.36 13.20
C LEU A 26 -2.89 -10.93 12.95
N VAL A 27 -2.18 -10.70 11.86
CA VAL A 27 -1.85 -9.35 11.38
C VAL A 27 -2.44 -9.18 9.99
N THR A 28 -3.30 -8.20 9.83
CA THR A 28 -3.86 -7.83 8.52
C THR A 28 -3.60 -6.36 8.25
N GLY A 29 -3.46 -6.01 6.99
CA GLY A 29 -3.21 -4.64 6.58
C GLY A 29 -3.92 -4.27 5.30
N ASP A 30 -4.04 -2.99 5.09
CA ASP A 30 -4.51 -2.39 3.86
C ASP A 30 -3.82 -1.04 3.67
N GLN A 31 -3.58 -0.67 2.42
CA GLN A 31 -2.95 0.60 2.08
C GLN A 31 -3.58 1.18 0.83
N VAL A 32 -3.78 2.48 0.84
CA VAL A 32 -4.20 3.26 -0.33
C VAL A 32 -3.23 4.41 -0.56
N VAL A 33 -3.17 4.88 -1.78
CA VAL A 33 -2.45 6.09 -2.16
C VAL A 33 -3.44 7.22 -2.36
N THR A 34 -3.10 8.39 -1.89
CA THR A 34 -3.87 9.62 -2.14
C THR A 34 -3.07 10.55 -3.04
N PHE A 35 -3.72 11.07 -4.05
CA PHE A 35 -3.12 12.00 -4.99
C PHE A 35 -4.16 13.03 -5.43
N ASP A 36 -3.83 14.30 -5.28
CA ASP A 36 -4.70 15.42 -5.67
C ASP A 36 -6.14 15.29 -5.15
N GLY A 37 -6.28 14.88 -3.88
CA GLY A 37 -7.56 14.68 -3.22
C GLY A 37 -8.31 13.40 -3.58
N SER A 38 -7.76 12.54 -4.42
CA SER A 38 -8.35 11.27 -4.84
C SER A 38 -7.64 10.09 -4.21
N ILE A 39 -8.41 9.03 -3.90
CA ILE A 39 -7.87 7.75 -3.46
C ILE A 39 -7.53 6.91 -4.68
N ARG A 40 -6.33 6.33 -4.67
CA ARG A 40 -5.87 5.40 -5.68
C ARG A 40 -5.65 4.03 -5.07
N GLU A 41 -6.40 3.07 -5.55
CA GLU A 41 -6.21 1.67 -5.25
C GLU A 41 -5.27 1.03 -6.29
N LYS A 42 -5.26 -0.29 -6.39
CA LYS A 42 -4.49 -0.98 -7.43
C LYS A 42 -4.98 -0.56 -8.81
N PRO A 43 -4.06 -0.32 -9.77
CA PRO A 43 -4.46 -0.02 -11.14
C PRO A 43 -5.29 -1.15 -11.75
N GLU A 44 -6.28 -0.81 -12.54
CA GLU A 44 -7.11 -1.78 -13.26
C GLU A 44 -6.40 -2.37 -14.47
N ASP A 45 -5.53 -1.59 -15.10
CA ASP A 45 -4.76 -2.00 -16.28
C ASP A 45 -3.41 -1.26 -16.34
N LEU A 46 -2.56 -1.65 -17.29
CA LEU A 46 -1.26 -1.02 -17.49
C LEU A 46 -1.36 0.45 -17.91
N ALA A 47 -2.41 0.82 -18.64
CA ALA A 47 -2.62 2.21 -19.03
C ALA A 47 -2.90 3.09 -17.80
N GLU A 48 -3.68 2.60 -16.86
CA GLU A 48 -3.92 3.29 -15.58
C GLU A 48 -2.66 3.33 -14.71
N ALA A 49 -1.92 2.22 -14.61
CA ALA A 49 -0.65 2.18 -13.91
C ALA A 49 0.34 3.21 -14.47
N ARG A 50 0.40 3.35 -15.80
CA ARG A 50 1.22 4.36 -16.48
C ARG A 50 0.79 5.78 -16.13
N ARG A 51 -0.51 6.07 -16.17
CA ARG A 51 -1.04 7.40 -15.79
C ARG A 51 -0.73 7.73 -14.34
N PHE A 52 -0.92 6.79 -13.42
CA PHE A 52 -0.60 6.98 -12.01
C PHE A 52 0.89 7.27 -11.83
N ALA A 53 1.76 6.40 -12.35
CA ALA A 53 3.20 6.55 -12.20
C ALA A 53 3.72 7.86 -12.81
N ALA A 54 3.25 8.23 -13.98
CA ALA A 54 3.64 9.47 -14.64
C ALA A 54 3.24 10.73 -13.86
N SER A 55 2.12 10.68 -13.12
CA SER A 55 1.62 11.81 -12.34
C SER A 55 2.47 12.14 -11.11
N TYR A 56 3.28 11.20 -10.63
CA TYR A 56 4.10 11.40 -9.42
C TYR A 56 5.36 12.21 -9.66
N GLY A 57 5.86 12.26 -10.89
CA GLY A 57 7.08 13.02 -11.22
C GLY A 57 6.95 14.50 -10.92
N GLY A 58 7.84 15.04 -10.07
CA GLY A 58 7.81 16.43 -9.64
C GLY A 58 6.63 16.80 -8.74
N ALA A 59 5.92 15.83 -8.19
CA ALA A 59 4.74 15.99 -7.36
C ALA A 59 4.88 15.25 -6.02
N SER A 60 3.86 15.36 -5.18
CA SER A 60 3.75 14.65 -3.92
C SER A 60 2.53 13.75 -3.93
N CYS A 61 2.63 12.61 -3.27
CA CYS A 61 1.48 11.77 -2.97
C CYS A 61 1.44 11.42 -1.48
N GLY A 62 0.26 11.06 -1.00
CA GLY A 62 0.07 10.51 0.33
C GLY A 62 -0.13 8.99 0.28
N THR A 63 0.19 8.32 1.37
CA THR A 63 -0.22 6.94 1.61
C THR A 63 -0.93 6.86 2.94
N THR A 64 -2.03 6.13 2.98
CA THR A 64 -2.74 5.82 4.23
C THR A 64 -2.77 4.32 4.39
N GLY A 65 -2.12 3.83 5.43
CA GLY A 65 -2.07 2.43 5.79
C GLY A 65 -2.85 2.14 7.06
N CYS A 66 -3.46 0.97 7.13
CA CYS A 66 -4.10 0.46 8.34
C CYS A 66 -3.54 -0.93 8.65
N VAL A 67 -3.18 -1.15 9.90
CA VAL A 67 -2.75 -2.45 10.42
C VAL A 67 -3.71 -2.87 11.51
N VAL A 68 -4.14 -4.12 11.47
CA VAL A 68 -4.93 -4.77 12.51
C VAL A 68 -4.09 -5.90 13.09
N VAL A 69 -3.93 -5.90 14.39
CA VAL A 69 -3.30 -6.98 15.15
C VAL A 69 -4.36 -7.59 16.06
N HIS A 70 -4.61 -8.88 15.92
CA HIS A 70 -5.64 -9.58 16.67
C HIS A 70 -5.07 -10.84 17.32
N ASP A 71 -5.14 -10.90 18.65
CA ASP A 71 -4.80 -12.08 19.42
C ASP A 71 -6.03 -13.00 19.46
N VAL A 72 -5.91 -14.18 18.85
CA VAL A 72 -7.02 -15.13 18.71
C VAL A 72 -7.47 -15.64 20.07
N ARG A 73 -6.55 -15.98 20.96
CA ARG A 73 -6.85 -16.56 22.26
C ARG A 73 -7.53 -15.57 23.22
N THR A 74 -7.02 -14.33 23.29
CA THR A 74 -7.56 -13.31 24.20
C THR A 74 -8.68 -12.49 23.58
N ASN A 75 -8.89 -12.62 22.28
CA ASN A 75 -9.82 -11.81 21.48
C ASN A 75 -9.55 -10.30 21.58
N ARG A 76 -8.32 -9.92 21.90
CA ARG A 76 -7.88 -8.52 21.90
C ARG A 76 -7.48 -8.09 20.51
N ARG A 77 -7.88 -6.88 20.15
CA ARG A 77 -7.60 -6.29 18.84
C ARG A 77 -7.03 -4.88 18.99
N HIS A 78 -5.99 -4.61 18.23
CA HIS A 78 -5.46 -3.27 18.04
C HIS A 78 -5.56 -2.89 16.56
N VAL A 79 -6.07 -1.70 16.31
CA VAL A 79 -6.19 -1.13 14.96
C VAL A 79 -5.46 0.19 14.94
N GLU A 80 -4.56 0.35 13.99
CA GLU A 80 -3.77 1.57 13.85
C GLU A 80 -3.76 2.04 12.41
N VAL A 81 -3.90 3.36 12.21
CA VAL A 81 -3.88 4.02 10.90
C VAL A 81 -2.68 4.94 10.86
N HIS A 82 -1.91 4.86 9.77
CA HIS A 82 -0.72 5.66 9.54
C HIS A 82 -0.81 6.38 8.21
N ASP A 83 -0.46 7.65 8.23
CA ASP A 83 -0.32 8.47 7.03
C ASP A 83 1.16 8.78 6.77
N ALA A 84 1.55 8.72 5.52
CA ALA A 84 2.85 9.15 5.05
C ALA A 84 2.70 10.02 3.81
N ARG A 85 3.71 10.84 3.55
CA ARG A 85 3.83 11.66 2.36
C ARG A 85 5.14 11.35 1.66
N VAL A 86 5.08 11.21 0.35
CA VAL A 86 6.25 11.02 -0.50
C VAL A 86 6.32 12.16 -1.51
N ASP A 87 7.45 12.84 -1.52
CA ASP A 87 7.74 13.89 -2.48
C ASP A 87 8.72 13.35 -3.52
N PHE A 88 8.40 13.56 -4.79
CA PHE A 88 9.23 13.13 -5.91
C PHE A 88 9.87 14.30 -6.63
N GLY A 89 11.13 14.15 -7.03
CA GLY A 89 11.75 14.98 -8.03
C GLY A 89 11.20 14.70 -9.43
N ALA A 90 11.62 15.50 -10.39
CA ALA A 90 11.23 15.29 -11.79
C ALA A 90 11.73 13.92 -12.29
N PHE A 91 10.88 13.23 -13.04
CA PHE A 91 11.25 11.96 -13.67
C PHE A 91 11.93 12.21 -15.01
N PRO A 92 13.05 11.52 -15.28
CA PRO A 92 13.63 11.56 -16.61
C PRO A 92 12.70 10.91 -17.65
N PRO A 93 12.79 11.31 -18.92
CA PRO A 93 12.02 10.69 -19.99
C PRO A 93 12.24 9.17 -20.02
N GLY A 94 11.15 8.40 -20.17
CA GLY A 94 11.21 6.96 -20.27
C GLY A 94 11.25 6.19 -18.95
N LEU A 95 11.41 6.85 -17.81
CA LEU A 95 11.49 6.17 -16.50
C LEU A 95 10.30 5.27 -16.22
N VAL A 96 9.08 5.78 -16.43
CA VAL A 96 7.85 5.01 -16.18
C VAL A 96 7.77 3.79 -17.11
N ASP A 97 8.15 3.96 -18.37
CA ASP A 97 8.17 2.85 -19.33
C ASP A 97 9.18 1.77 -18.96
N GLU A 98 10.35 2.16 -18.48
CA GLU A 98 11.36 1.22 -17.99
C GLU A 98 10.88 0.44 -16.76
N ILE A 99 10.24 1.11 -15.80
CA ILE A 99 9.67 0.46 -14.61
C ILE A 99 8.60 -0.55 -15.00
N LEU A 100 7.66 -0.15 -15.86
CA LEU A 100 6.57 -1.03 -16.30
C LEU A 100 7.07 -2.20 -17.17
N ALA A 101 8.11 -1.99 -17.98
CA ALA A 101 8.72 -3.07 -18.75
C ALA A 101 9.45 -4.09 -17.87
N ALA A 102 10.11 -3.62 -16.79
CA ALA A 102 10.83 -4.49 -15.86
C ALA A 102 9.90 -5.25 -14.91
N ASP A 103 8.98 -4.55 -14.27
CA ASP A 103 8.20 -5.05 -13.14
C ASP A 103 6.72 -4.61 -13.17
N GLY A 104 6.12 -4.52 -14.35
CA GLY A 104 4.73 -4.09 -14.52
C GLY A 104 3.73 -4.88 -13.70
N ASP A 105 3.92 -6.20 -13.59
CA ASP A 105 3.04 -7.07 -12.79
C ASP A 105 3.10 -6.73 -11.30
N ILE A 106 4.28 -6.38 -10.79
CA ILE A 106 4.47 -5.99 -9.39
C ILE A 106 3.83 -4.61 -9.16
N VAL A 107 4.06 -3.67 -10.06
CA VAL A 107 3.45 -2.33 -9.99
C VAL A 107 1.93 -2.40 -10.00
N MET A 108 1.36 -3.28 -10.82
CA MET A 108 -0.09 -3.54 -10.88
C MET A 108 -0.64 -4.07 -9.55
N ALA A 109 0.17 -4.72 -8.75
CA ALA A 109 -0.22 -5.24 -7.44
C ALA A 109 -0.13 -4.20 -6.31
N CYS A 110 0.44 -3.04 -6.58
CA CYS A 110 0.63 -1.97 -5.59
C CYS A 110 -0.49 -0.93 -5.67
N ALA A 111 -0.93 -0.43 -4.51
CA ALA A 111 -1.86 0.69 -4.44
C ALA A 111 -1.28 1.91 -5.17
N GLY A 112 -2.08 2.55 -6.00
CA GLY A 112 -1.67 3.70 -6.82
C GLY A 112 -0.59 3.39 -7.85
N GLY A 113 -0.31 2.11 -8.12
CA GLY A 113 0.83 1.72 -8.94
C GLY A 113 2.16 2.22 -8.35
N LEU A 114 2.23 2.42 -7.04
CA LEU A 114 3.35 3.05 -6.36
C LEU A 114 4.20 2.01 -5.62
N MET A 115 5.43 1.84 -6.07
CA MET A 115 6.45 1.03 -5.42
C MET A 115 7.67 1.92 -5.14
N VAL A 116 7.65 2.61 -4.03
CA VAL A 116 8.67 3.64 -3.67
C VAL A 116 10.07 3.06 -3.62
N GLU A 117 10.18 1.82 -3.19
CA GLU A 117 11.44 1.07 -3.09
C GLU A 117 11.97 0.50 -4.41
N HIS A 118 11.21 0.64 -5.51
CA HIS A 118 11.68 0.16 -6.81
C HIS A 118 13.02 0.77 -7.19
N PRO A 119 14.02 -0.03 -7.60
CA PRO A 119 15.38 0.47 -7.84
C PRO A 119 15.48 1.64 -8.84
N LEU A 120 14.59 1.69 -9.82
CA LEU A 120 14.53 2.79 -10.78
C LEU A 120 13.81 4.03 -10.25
N LEU A 121 12.87 3.85 -9.31
CA LEU A 121 12.07 4.94 -8.75
C LEU A 121 12.73 5.59 -7.52
N ALA A 122 13.33 4.79 -6.65
CA ALA A 122 13.93 5.24 -5.41
C ALA A 122 14.91 6.43 -5.54
N PRO A 123 15.76 6.52 -6.58
CA PRO A 123 16.63 7.67 -6.77
C PRO A 123 15.91 8.99 -6.99
N HIS A 124 14.65 8.96 -7.36
CA HIS A 124 13.81 10.14 -7.63
C HIS A 124 12.91 10.54 -6.46
N VAL A 125 13.00 9.83 -5.35
CA VAL A 125 12.34 10.23 -4.09
C VAL A 125 13.12 11.37 -3.48
N ALA A 126 12.46 12.53 -3.34
CA ALA A 126 13.08 13.72 -2.76
C ALA A 126 12.96 13.75 -1.23
N ALA A 127 11.81 13.34 -0.71
CA ALA A 127 11.55 13.28 0.74
C ALA A 127 10.45 12.29 1.06
N VAL A 128 10.51 11.74 2.27
CA VAL A 128 9.44 10.94 2.87
C VAL A 128 9.17 11.49 4.26
N GLU A 129 7.92 11.78 4.56
CA GLU A 129 7.47 12.26 5.87
C GLU A 129 6.40 11.33 6.42
N GLY A 130 6.48 11.00 7.71
CA GLY A 130 5.54 10.09 8.36
C GLY A 130 5.79 8.63 7.99
N GLY A 131 4.78 7.81 8.25
CA GLY A 131 4.86 6.37 8.01
C GLY A 131 5.43 5.60 9.17
N VAL A 132 5.42 4.29 9.00
CA VAL A 132 6.05 3.33 9.93
C VAL A 132 7.25 2.74 9.23
N ASP A 133 8.34 2.74 9.93
CA ASP A 133 9.54 2.03 9.51
C ASP A 133 9.38 0.51 9.68
#